data_e09d33fd97385b18793f2f0b0f5a41bc
#
_entry.id   e09d33fd97385b18793f2f0b0f5a41bc
#
_cell.length_a   1.000
_cell.length_b   1.000
_cell.length_c   1.000
_cell.angle_alpha   90.00
_cell.angle_beta   90.00
_cell.angle_gamma   90.00
#
_symmetry.space_group_name_H-M   'P 1'
#
loop_
_entity.id
_entity.type
_entity.pdbx_description
1 polymer ?
#
loop_
_entity_poly.entity_id
_entity_poly.type
_entity_poly.pdbx_seq_one_letter_code
_entity_poly.pdbx_strand_id
1 'polypeptide(L)'
;MKIRNQNIFNFAQNKSFNYEDYFVSKSNYFAYGIINKWPKWEKNILNIYGESFSGKTHLSKIFLNKNKGIIIYEKDINDKIFQKLKLYENIIMDNFNHKIDEKLLYSIFNFIDNENKYLVINSINPINEYKYKLKDLKSRAKN
;
A
#
# COMPACT_ATOMS: atom_id res chain seq x y z
N MET A 1 -17.38 5.38 -3.38
CA MET A 1 -16.34 4.51 -2.80
C MET A 1 -16.18 4.83 -1.32
N LYS A 2 -16.08 3.79 -0.51
CA LYS A 2 -16.02 3.94 0.94
C LYS A 2 -14.58 3.91 1.43
N ILE A 3 -14.21 4.88 2.27
CA ILE A 3 -12.88 4.96 2.88
C ILE A 3 -12.95 4.32 4.27
N ARG A 4 -12.00 3.45 4.57
CA ARG A 4 -11.89 2.81 5.88
C ARG A 4 -10.70 3.39 6.65
N ASN A 5 -10.49 2.91 7.89
CA ASN A 5 -9.45 3.43 8.78
C ASN A 5 -8.05 3.41 8.17
N GLN A 6 -7.77 2.47 7.27
CA GLN A 6 -6.50 2.41 6.58
C GLN A 6 -6.58 2.94 5.16
N ASN A 7 -7.62 3.71 4.86
CA ASN A 7 -7.82 4.25 3.52
C ASN A 7 -7.78 3.16 2.47
N ILE A 8 -8.78 2.27 2.50
CA ILE A 8 -8.88 1.14 1.58
C ILE A 8 -9.70 1.54 0.37
N PHE A 9 -9.14 1.35 -0.82
CA PHE A 9 -9.80 1.69 -2.08
C PHE A 9 -9.82 0.52 -3.04
N ASN A 10 -10.94 0.36 -3.74
CA ASN A 10 -11.05 -0.59 -4.83
C ASN A 10 -10.62 0.10 -6.13
N PHE A 11 -9.58 -0.42 -6.74
CA PHE A 11 -8.99 0.14 -7.95
C PHE A 11 -9.21 -0.81 -9.14
N ALA A 12 -10.37 -1.46 -9.20
CA ALA A 12 -10.58 -2.62 -10.05
C ALA A 12 -10.67 -2.35 -11.54
N GLN A 13 -11.10 -1.19 -11.95
CA GLN A 13 -11.55 -0.98 -13.32
C GLN A 13 -10.54 -0.39 -14.27
N ASN A 14 -9.37 -0.03 -13.80
CA ASN A 14 -8.41 0.61 -14.67
C ASN A 14 -7.48 -0.40 -15.30
N LYS A 15 -7.38 -0.33 -16.60
CA LYS A 15 -6.47 -1.17 -17.36
C LYS A 15 -5.08 -0.60 -17.32
N SER A 16 -4.10 -1.35 -17.82
CA SER A 16 -2.73 -0.88 -17.86
C SER A 16 -2.61 0.38 -18.71
N PHE A 17 -1.86 1.33 -18.22
CA PHE A 17 -1.52 2.54 -18.94
C PHE A 17 -0.01 2.68 -18.98
N ASN A 18 0.48 3.39 -19.95
CA ASN A 18 1.88 3.81 -19.93
C ASN A 18 2.06 4.81 -18.80
N TYR A 19 3.25 4.86 -18.25
CA TYR A 19 3.56 5.74 -17.15
C TYR A 19 3.13 7.19 -17.41
N GLU A 20 3.41 7.65 -18.61
CA GLU A 20 3.14 9.03 -19.03
C GLU A 20 1.67 9.26 -19.36
N ASP A 21 0.92 8.19 -19.58
CA ASP A 21 -0.45 8.25 -20.04
C ASP A 21 -1.46 7.95 -18.94
N TYR A 22 -1.03 7.92 -17.69
CA TYR A 22 -1.95 7.66 -16.59
C TYR A 22 -2.94 8.83 -16.51
N PHE A 23 -4.23 8.50 -16.61
CA PHE A 23 -5.25 9.52 -16.46
C PHE A 23 -6.28 9.09 -15.43
N VAL A 24 -6.89 10.09 -14.79
CA VAL A 24 -7.87 9.89 -13.74
C VAL A 24 -9.23 9.61 -14.34
N SER A 25 -9.88 8.55 -13.88
CA SER A 25 -11.24 8.20 -14.27
C SER A 25 -12.08 8.12 -12.99
N LYS A 26 -13.39 7.87 -13.16
CA LYS A 26 -14.27 7.72 -12.00
C LYS A 26 -13.81 6.59 -11.08
N SER A 27 -13.27 5.50 -11.64
CA SER A 27 -12.89 4.33 -10.87
C SER A 27 -11.61 4.53 -10.04
N ASN A 28 -10.72 5.44 -10.45
CA ASN A 28 -9.47 5.68 -9.72
C ASN A 28 -9.40 7.06 -9.07
N TYR A 29 -10.45 7.84 -9.17
CA TYR A 29 -10.45 9.23 -8.72
C TYR A 29 -10.05 9.39 -7.25
N PHE A 30 -10.65 8.59 -6.38
CA PHE A 30 -10.37 8.69 -4.95
C PHE A 30 -8.94 8.30 -4.62
N ALA A 31 -8.47 7.19 -5.19
CA ALA A 31 -7.11 6.73 -4.93
C ALA A 31 -6.09 7.77 -5.39
N TYR A 32 -6.28 8.29 -6.59
CA TYR A 32 -5.41 9.33 -7.13
C TYR A 32 -5.43 10.58 -6.25
N GLY A 33 -6.63 11.00 -5.83
CA GLY A 33 -6.78 12.19 -4.99
C GLY A 33 -6.10 12.05 -3.64
N ILE A 34 -6.22 10.88 -3.01
CA ILE A 34 -5.60 10.65 -1.70
C ILE A 34 -4.09 10.55 -1.83
N ILE A 35 -3.60 9.85 -2.83
CA ILE A 35 -2.15 9.75 -3.08
C ILE A 35 -1.55 11.15 -3.25
N ASN A 36 -2.24 12.03 -3.96
CA ASN A 36 -1.73 13.38 -4.20
C ASN A 36 -1.81 14.30 -2.98
N LYS A 37 -2.54 13.91 -1.94
CA LYS A 37 -2.58 14.68 -0.71
C LYS A 37 -1.38 14.42 0.20
N TRP A 38 -0.54 13.45 -0.16
CA TRP A 38 0.65 13.18 0.64
C TRP A 38 1.40 14.48 0.92
N PRO A 39 1.91 14.71 2.13
CA PRO A 39 1.90 13.83 3.29
C PRO A 39 0.68 13.99 4.22
N LYS A 40 -0.39 14.63 3.78
CA LYS A 40 -1.58 14.89 4.60
C LYS A 40 -2.58 13.74 4.54
N TRP A 41 -2.12 12.52 4.75
CA TRP A 41 -2.98 11.35 4.86
C TRP A 41 -3.50 11.22 6.30
N GLU A 42 -4.75 10.72 6.42
CA GLU A 42 -5.33 10.46 7.74
C GLU A 42 -4.54 9.41 8.51
N LYS A 43 -4.06 8.40 7.80
CA LYS A 43 -3.28 7.30 8.36
C LYS A 43 -2.00 7.15 7.57
N ASN A 44 -0.99 6.59 8.22
CA ASN A 44 0.29 6.36 7.57
C ASN A 44 0.26 5.20 6.58
N ILE A 45 -0.76 4.35 6.68
CA ILE A 45 -0.89 3.16 5.82
C ILE A 45 -2.13 3.30 4.95
N LEU A 46 -1.91 3.17 3.65
CA LEU A 46 -2.96 3.25 2.64
C LEU A 46 -2.99 1.93 1.89
N ASN A 47 -4.16 1.30 1.84
CA ASN A 47 -4.34 0.07 1.07
C ASN A 47 -5.15 0.37 -0.19
N ILE A 48 -4.55 0.10 -1.34
CA ILE A 48 -5.21 0.19 -2.63
C ILE A 48 -5.42 -1.24 -3.13
N TYR A 49 -6.67 -1.61 -3.33
CA TYR A 49 -6.98 -2.98 -3.73
C TYR A 49 -7.84 -3.01 -4.99
N GLY A 50 -7.76 -4.11 -5.69
CA GLY A 50 -8.48 -4.33 -6.93
C GLY A 50 -7.82 -5.42 -7.75
N GLU A 51 -8.43 -5.76 -8.88
CA GLU A 51 -7.93 -6.81 -9.74
C GLU A 51 -6.53 -6.51 -10.28
N SER A 52 -5.83 -7.56 -10.70
CA SER A 52 -4.54 -7.43 -11.35
C SER A 52 -4.69 -6.54 -12.60
N PHE A 53 -3.65 -5.78 -12.88
CA PHE A 53 -3.62 -4.87 -14.03
C PHE A 53 -4.65 -3.74 -13.95
N SER A 54 -5.14 -3.43 -12.76
CA SER A 54 -6.09 -2.33 -12.57
C SER A 54 -5.42 -0.95 -12.43
N GLY A 55 -4.09 -0.89 -12.50
CA GLY A 55 -3.37 0.38 -12.42
C GLY A 55 -2.80 0.72 -11.06
N LYS A 56 -2.89 -0.19 -10.07
CA LYS A 56 -2.36 0.06 -8.72
C LYS A 56 -0.86 0.33 -8.74
N THR A 57 -0.11 -0.55 -9.38
CA THR A 57 1.34 -0.42 -9.48
C THR A 57 1.72 0.86 -10.22
N HIS A 58 0.97 1.17 -11.26
CA HIS A 58 1.20 2.37 -12.05
C HIS A 58 1.03 3.63 -11.19
N LEU A 59 -0.05 3.69 -10.42
CA LEU A 59 -0.31 4.80 -9.52
C LEU A 59 0.79 4.95 -8.48
N SER A 60 1.26 3.83 -7.95
CA SER A 60 2.36 3.82 -6.99
C SER A 60 3.65 4.37 -7.60
N LYS A 61 3.94 4.02 -8.84
CA LYS A 61 5.12 4.54 -9.54
C LYS A 61 5.01 6.04 -9.80
N ILE A 62 3.83 6.52 -10.12
CA ILE A 62 3.59 7.96 -10.27
C ILE A 62 3.88 8.68 -8.94
N PHE A 63 3.40 8.12 -7.85
CA PHE A 63 3.65 8.67 -6.52
C PHE A 63 5.14 8.75 -6.22
N LEU A 64 5.87 7.66 -6.47
CA LEU A 64 7.31 7.61 -6.19
C LEU A 64 8.12 8.49 -7.13
N ASN A 65 7.61 8.79 -8.30
CA ASN A 65 8.28 9.72 -9.21
C ASN A 65 8.32 11.13 -8.64
N LYS A 66 7.31 11.49 -7.86
CA LYS A 66 7.22 12.81 -7.23
C LYS A 66 7.84 12.82 -5.83
N ASN A 67 7.83 11.69 -5.15
CA ASN A 67 8.20 11.59 -3.75
C ASN A 67 9.19 10.44 -3.57
N LYS A 68 10.27 10.69 -2.86
CA LYS A 68 11.29 9.67 -2.61
C LYS A 68 10.71 8.45 -1.91
N GLY A 69 11.04 7.27 -2.40
CA GLY A 69 10.55 6.05 -1.78
C GLY A 69 11.08 4.80 -2.47
N ILE A 70 10.56 3.66 -2.03
CA ILE A 70 10.98 2.36 -2.52
C ILE A 70 9.78 1.46 -2.73
N ILE A 71 9.85 0.58 -3.72
CA ILE A 71 8.87 -0.49 -3.91
C ILE A 71 9.49 -1.77 -3.39
N ILE A 72 8.77 -2.47 -2.52
CA ILE A 72 9.18 -3.78 -2.02
C ILE A 72 8.14 -4.82 -2.43
N TYR A 73 8.62 -6.05 -2.62
CA TYR A 73 7.80 -7.18 -3.01
C TYR A 73 7.91 -8.27 -1.94
N GLU A 74 7.06 -9.27 -2.01
CA GLU A 74 7.09 -10.39 -1.06
C GLU A 74 8.50 -10.96 -0.89
N LYS A 75 9.23 -11.11 -1.99
CA LYS A 75 10.58 -11.67 -1.97
C LYS A 75 11.57 -10.82 -1.17
N ASP A 76 11.28 -9.54 -1.00
CA ASP A 76 12.15 -8.61 -0.28
C ASP A 76 11.88 -8.63 1.23
N ILE A 77 10.79 -9.25 1.65
CA ILE A 77 10.35 -9.21 3.04
C ILE A 77 11.00 -10.35 3.83
N ASN A 78 12.03 -9.99 4.56
CA ASN A 78 12.78 -10.89 5.44
C ASN A 78 13.29 -10.05 6.61
N ASP A 79 14.04 -10.69 7.51
CA ASP A 79 14.52 -10.02 8.73
C ASP A 79 15.38 -8.79 8.46
N LYS A 80 15.98 -8.72 7.29
CA LYS A 80 16.85 -7.60 6.93
C LYS A 80 16.11 -6.43 6.29
N ILE A 81 14.80 -6.55 6.10
CA ILE A 81 14.03 -5.52 5.42
C ILE A 81 14.13 -4.15 6.11
N PHE A 82 14.22 -4.14 7.43
CA PHE A 82 14.23 -2.89 8.19
C PHE A 82 15.45 -2.01 7.88
N GLN A 83 16.55 -2.61 7.53
CA GLN A 83 17.75 -1.86 7.12
C GLN A 83 17.48 -1.05 5.86
N LYS A 84 16.69 -1.63 4.96
CA LYS A 84 16.29 -0.96 3.72
C LYS A 84 15.22 0.09 3.99
N LEU A 85 14.22 -0.23 4.82
CA LEU A 85 13.13 0.68 5.11
C LEU A 85 13.58 1.95 5.82
N LYS A 86 14.65 1.88 6.60
CA LYS A 86 15.18 3.06 7.30
C LYS A 86 15.59 4.17 6.35
N LEU A 87 15.96 3.82 5.13
CA LEU A 87 16.51 4.77 4.16
C LEU A 87 15.44 5.59 3.44
N TYR A 88 14.17 5.20 3.55
CA TYR A 88 13.11 5.81 2.76
C TYR A 88 11.94 6.25 3.64
N GLU A 89 11.35 7.38 3.27
CA GLU A 89 10.16 7.88 3.94
C GLU A 89 8.89 7.21 3.42
N ASN A 90 8.86 6.90 2.13
CA ASN A 90 7.69 6.33 1.46
C ASN A 90 8.00 4.92 0.98
N ILE A 91 7.16 3.98 1.37
CA ILE A 91 7.32 2.57 1.02
C ILE A 91 6.06 2.09 0.30
N ILE A 92 6.25 1.41 -0.82
CA ILE A 92 5.18 0.76 -1.55
C ILE A 92 5.39 -0.74 -1.41
N MET A 93 4.40 -1.44 -0.86
CA MET A 93 4.39 -2.90 -0.83
C MET A 93 3.48 -3.37 -1.96
N ASP A 94 4.08 -3.85 -3.04
CA ASP A 94 3.34 -4.25 -4.22
C ASP A 94 3.05 -5.75 -4.19
N ASN A 95 1.95 -6.15 -4.80
CA ASN A 95 1.54 -7.54 -4.89
C ASN A 95 1.43 -8.23 -3.52
N PHE A 96 0.84 -7.52 -2.56
CA PHE A 96 0.62 -8.09 -1.23
C PHE A 96 -0.21 -9.37 -1.34
N ASN A 97 0.20 -10.39 -0.58
CA ASN A 97 -0.55 -11.64 -0.49
C ASN A 97 -0.38 -12.23 0.91
N HIS A 98 -1.20 -13.25 1.22
CA HIS A 98 -1.26 -13.85 2.56
C HIS A 98 -0.08 -14.77 2.89
N LYS A 99 0.86 -14.93 1.99
CA LYS A 99 2.04 -15.77 2.21
C LYS A 99 3.15 -15.07 2.98
N ILE A 100 3.01 -13.76 3.20
CA ILE A 100 3.99 -13.00 3.95
C ILE A 100 3.97 -13.45 5.40
N ASP A 101 5.15 -13.58 6.02
CA ASP A 101 5.27 -13.91 7.43
C ASP A 101 4.50 -12.88 8.26
N GLU A 102 3.51 -13.35 9.03
CA GLU A 102 2.61 -12.46 9.76
C GLU A 102 3.32 -11.66 10.86
N LYS A 103 4.28 -12.29 11.56
CA LYS A 103 5.03 -11.58 12.60
C LYS A 103 5.84 -10.45 11.99
N LEU A 104 6.45 -10.72 10.86
CA LEU A 104 7.26 -9.73 10.16
C LEU A 104 6.39 -8.61 9.62
N LEU A 105 5.24 -8.93 9.05
CA LEU A 105 4.30 -7.94 8.57
C LEU A 105 3.82 -7.03 9.71
N TYR A 106 3.50 -7.62 10.85
CA TYR A 106 3.09 -6.85 12.03
C TYR A 106 4.21 -5.90 12.47
N SER A 107 5.45 -6.39 12.45
CA SER A 107 6.60 -5.57 12.79
C SER A 107 6.82 -4.43 11.80
N ILE A 108 6.54 -4.68 10.52
CA ILE A 108 6.63 -3.63 9.49
C ILE A 108 5.59 -2.53 9.78
N PHE A 109 4.35 -2.91 10.08
CA PHE A 109 3.31 -1.93 10.40
C PHE A 109 3.73 -1.05 11.59
N ASN A 110 4.24 -1.68 12.65
CA ASN A 110 4.70 -0.94 13.82
C ASN A 110 5.89 -0.04 13.50
N PHE A 111 6.79 -0.50 12.66
CA PHE A 111 7.94 0.29 12.23
C PHE A 111 7.49 1.54 11.46
N ILE A 112 6.54 1.38 10.56
CA ILE A 112 6.00 2.50 9.78
C ILE A 112 5.42 3.57 10.72
N ASP A 113 4.62 3.16 11.70
CA ASP A 113 4.01 4.09 12.63
C ASP A 113 5.05 4.74 13.55
N ASN A 114 5.96 3.95 14.10
CA ASN A 114 6.94 4.47 15.07
C ASN A 114 7.93 5.41 14.44
N GLU A 115 8.27 5.18 13.18
CA GLU A 115 9.26 6.00 12.48
C GLU A 115 8.61 7.10 11.62
N ASN A 116 7.30 7.28 11.76
CA ASN A 116 6.54 8.30 11.02
C ASN A 116 6.75 8.21 9.51
N LYS A 117 6.72 6.99 8.99
CA LYS A 117 6.85 6.72 7.56
C LYS A 117 5.47 6.50 6.96
N TYR A 118 5.44 6.36 5.64
CA TYR A 118 4.20 6.14 4.88
C TYR A 118 4.30 4.84 4.10
N LEU A 119 3.24 4.05 4.12
CA LEU A 119 3.18 2.76 3.46
C LEU A 119 1.94 2.69 2.59
N VAL A 120 2.14 2.38 1.31
CA VAL A 120 1.05 2.02 0.40
C VAL A 120 1.13 0.52 0.18
N ILE A 121 0.01 -0.17 0.38
CA ILE A 121 -0.09 -1.60 0.13
C ILE A 121 -1.01 -1.82 -1.06
N ASN A 122 -0.49 -2.45 -2.10
CA ASN A 122 -1.29 -2.84 -3.27
C ASN A 122 -1.65 -4.31 -3.15
N SER A 123 -2.94 -4.61 -3.22
CA SER A 123 -3.44 -5.97 -3.06
C SER A 123 -4.65 -6.21 -3.97
N ILE A 124 -4.98 -7.48 -4.18
CA ILE A 124 -6.17 -7.82 -4.95
C ILE A 124 -7.42 -7.64 -4.11
N ASN A 125 -7.37 -8.09 -2.87
CA ASN A 125 -8.47 -7.94 -1.91
C ASN A 125 -8.07 -7.00 -0.78
N PRO A 126 -9.05 -6.38 -0.11
CA PRO A 126 -8.73 -5.55 1.05
C PRO A 126 -7.92 -6.32 2.08
N ILE A 127 -6.89 -5.71 2.63
CA ILE A 127 -6.01 -6.41 3.57
C ILE A 127 -6.74 -6.81 4.85
N ASN A 128 -7.82 -6.15 5.21
CA ASN A 128 -8.61 -6.50 6.39
C ASN A 128 -9.49 -7.73 6.18
N GLU A 129 -9.61 -8.22 4.95
CA GLU A 129 -10.39 -9.42 4.64
C GLU A 129 -9.56 -10.69 4.62
N TYR A 130 -8.26 -10.59 4.72
CA TYR A 130 -7.38 -11.76 4.75
C TYR A 130 -7.50 -12.46 6.11
N LYS A 131 -7.37 -13.79 6.09
CA LYS A 131 -7.49 -14.59 7.32
C LYS A 131 -6.15 -14.70 8.01
N TYR A 132 -5.89 -13.79 8.93
CA TYR A 132 -4.66 -13.80 9.69
C TYR A 132 -4.76 -14.74 10.88
N LYS A 133 -3.67 -15.44 11.17
CA LYS A 133 -3.56 -16.29 12.34
C LYS A 133 -3.17 -15.47 13.57
N LEU A 134 -2.36 -14.45 13.37
CA LEU A 134 -1.91 -13.59 14.46
C LEU A 134 -2.99 -12.58 14.78
N LYS A 135 -3.48 -12.63 16.03
CA LYS A 135 -4.58 -11.79 16.48
C LYS A 135 -4.27 -10.30 16.38
N ASP A 136 -3.06 -9.94 16.77
CA ASP A 136 -2.62 -8.54 16.74
C ASP A 136 -2.56 -8.00 15.32
N LEU A 137 -2.14 -8.84 14.38
CA LEU A 137 -2.10 -8.45 12.98
C LEU A 137 -3.51 -8.28 12.41
N LYS A 138 -4.40 -9.18 12.76
CA LYS A 138 -5.81 -9.09 12.34
C LYS A 138 -6.42 -7.78 12.81
N SER A 139 -6.19 -7.43 14.06
CA SER A 139 -6.69 -6.18 14.64
C SER A 139 -6.06 -4.97 13.93
N ARG A 140 -4.76 -5.04 13.67
CA ARG A 140 -4.03 -3.96 13.01
C ARG A 140 -4.52 -3.74 11.58
N ALA A 141 -4.80 -4.81 10.85
CA ALA A 141 -5.26 -4.72 9.47
C ALA A 141 -6.64 -4.08 9.35
N LYS A 142 -7.45 -4.11 10.41
CA LYS A 142 -8.75 -3.46 10.44
C LYS A 142 -8.66 -1.96 10.72
N ASN A 143 -7.62 -1.54 11.34
CA ASN A 143 -7.41 -0.15 11.72
C ASN A 143 -6.50 0.55 10.73
#